data_c4e27d7de54290d7ff8441b835af6080
#
_entry.id   c4e27d7de54290d7ff8441b835af6080
#
_cell.length_a   1.000
_cell.length_b   1.000
_cell.length_c   1.000
_cell.angle_alpha   90.00
_cell.angle_beta   90.00
_cell.angle_gamma   90.00
#
_symmetry.space_group_name_H-M   'P 1'
#
loop_
_entity.id
_entity.type
_entity.pdbx_description
1 polymer ?
#
loop_
_entity_poly.entity_id
_entity_poly.type
_entity_poly.pdbx_seq_one_letter_code
_entity_poly.pdbx_strand_id
1 'polypeptide(L)'
;MIYSYTQISQYLTCPRRYRHRYLDGWQEKDTRAAMLFGRAFERALAAFFLRQDASAVLFQEWKPCQDQKLEYSHGDSWDRMLKQGIQLLDRFCQEDRVRIRQPRRNLQIKFVRPLSGQNEFVAYIDATGRLDDRARSLPGGAADVSRVVAGTRS
;
A
#
# COMPACT_ATOMS: atom_id res chain seq x y z
N MET A 1 6.11 0.17 24.69
CA MET A 1 6.63 -0.36 23.40
C MET A 1 5.59 -0.20 22.32
N ILE A 2 6.01 0.02 21.06
CA ILE A 2 5.09 0.16 19.92
C ILE A 2 5.15 -1.12 19.09
N TYR A 3 3.99 -1.70 18.79
CA TYR A 3 3.85 -2.90 17.99
C TYR A 3 3.07 -2.59 16.71
N SER A 4 3.57 -3.05 15.57
CA SER A 4 2.84 -2.99 14.31
C SER A 4 2.18 -4.33 13.98
N TYR A 5 1.18 -4.29 13.10
CA TYR A 5 0.57 -5.52 12.56
C TYR A 5 1.62 -6.45 11.95
N THR A 6 2.55 -5.90 11.19
CA THR A 6 3.62 -6.67 10.54
C THR A 6 4.52 -7.38 11.56
N GLN A 7 4.87 -6.70 12.66
CA GLN A 7 5.63 -7.32 13.75
C GLN A 7 4.89 -8.48 14.38
N ILE A 8 3.61 -8.28 14.72
CA ILE A 8 2.79 -9.33 15.35
C ILE A 8 2.60 -10.49 14.39
N SER A 9 2.25 -10.24 13.14
CA SER A 9 2.09 -11.28 12.12
C SER A 9 3.38 -12.07 11.91
N GLN A 10 4.53 -11.41 11.89
CA GLN A 10 5.81 -12.10 11.75
C GLN A 10 6.15 -12.96 12.96
N TYR A 11 5.85 -12.50 14.17
CA TYR A 11 6.04 -13.30 15.38
C TYR A 11 5.17 -14.56 15.36
N LEU A 12 3.89 -14.43 15.00
CA LEU A 12 2.95 -15.55 14.91
C LEU A 12 3.35 -16.56 13.82
N THR A 13 3.92 -16.08 12.71
CA THR A 13 4.35 -16.95 11.61
C THR A 13 5.68 -17.64 11.91
N CYS A 14 6.66 -16.92 12.43
CA CYS A 14 7.98 -17.44 12.74
C CYS A 14 8.68 -16.58 13.82
N PRO A 15 8.63 -16.99 15.10
CA PRO A 15 9.26 -16.25 16.20
C PRO A 15 10.76 -16.06 16.01
N ARG A 16 11.46 -17.02 15.37
CA ARG A 16 12.89 -16.92 15.08
C ARG A 16 13.20 -15.80 14.10
N ARG A 17 12.40 -15.67 13.02
CA ARG A 17 12.54 -14.58 12.06
C ARG A 17 12.22 -13.23 12.69
N TYR A 18 11.20 -13.17 13.56
CA TYR A 18 10.91 -11.98 14.35
C TYR A 18 12.09 -11.54 15.18
N ARG A 19 12.72 -12.48 15.93
CA ARG A 19 13.90 -12.20 16.73
C ARG A 19 15.00 -11.58 15.90
N HIS A 20 15.41 -12.23 14.80
CA HIS A 20 16.48 -11.72 13.96
C HIS A 20 16.20 -10.32 13.43
N ARG A 21 14.99 -10.06 12.98
CA ARG A 21 14.61 -8.77 12.38
C ARG A 21 14.44 -7.65 13.40
N TYR A 22 13.72 -7.90 14.50
CA TYR A 22 13.26 -6.85 15.42
C TYR A 22 14.05 -6.77 16.73
N LEU A 23 14.70 -7.84 17.17
CA LEU A 23 15.51 -7.84 18.38
C LEU A 23 17.00 -7.77 18.06
N ASP A 24 17.46 -8.55 17.10
CA ASP A 24 18.86 -8.60 16.69
C ASP A 24 19.20 -7.54 15.61
N GLY A 25 18.20 -6.87 15.03
CA GLY A 25 18.37 -5.78 14.05
C GLY A 25 18.87 -6.20 12.67
N TRP A 26 18.72 -7.48 12.30
CA TRP A 26 19.15 -7.97 10.99
C TRP A 26 18.29 -7.38 9.86
N GLN A 27 18.94 -6.89 8.83
CA GLN A 27 18.31 -6.37 7.62
C GLN A 27 18.68 -7.22 6.42
N GLU A 28 17.76 -7.32 5.45
CA GLU A 28 18.09 -7.93 4.15
C GLU A 28 19.18 -7.10 3.47
N LYS A 29 20.17 -7.78 2.90
CA LYS A 29 21.31 -7.13 2.24
C LYS A 29 20.90 -6.40 0.97
N ASP A 30 19.98 -7.00 0.21
CA ASP A 30 19.53 -6.46 -1.06
C ASP A 30 18.11 -5.92 -0.94
N THR A 31 17.88 -4.74 -1.52
CA THR A 31 16.56 -4.11 -1.53
C THR A 31 15.77 -4.62 -2.72
N ARG A 32 14.60 -5.20 -2.46
CA ARG A 32 13.72 -5.72 -3.51
C ARG A 32 13.04 -4.59 -4.26
N ALA A 33 13.19 -4.62 -5.58
CA ALA A 33 12.57 -3.65 -6.47
C ALA A 33 11.04 -3.56 -6.26
N ALA A 34 10.36 -4.71 -6.10
CA ALA A 34 8.92 -4.78 -5.89
C ALA A 34 8.45 -4.01 -4.64
N MET A 35 9.24 -3.99 -3.57
CA MET A 35 8.89 -3.27 -2.34
C MET A 35 8.97 -1.74 -2.53
N LEU A 36 10.00 -1.24 -3.19
CA LEU A 36 10.15 0.19 -3.49
C LEU A 36 9.10 0.64 -4.51
N PHE A 37 8.87 -0.18 -5.54
CA PHE A 37 7.85 0.10 -6.55
C PHE A 37 6.45 0.15 -5.93
N GLY A 38 6.12 -0.78 -5.03
CA GLY A 38 4.84 -0.76 -4.31
C GLY A 38 4.60 0.54 -3.56
N ARG A 39 5.63 1.11 -2.92
CA ARG A 39 5.54 2.42 -2.25
C ARG A 39 5.33 3.57 -3.24
N ALA A 40 6.05 3.56 -4.37
CA ALA A 40 5.87 4.56 -5.42
C ALA A 40 4.46 4.49 -6.01
N PHE A 41 3.96 3.29 -6.26
CA PHE A 41 2.62 3.05 -6.78
C PHE A 41 1.52 3.50 -5.81
N GLU A 42 1.69 3.23 -4.52
CA GLU A 42 0.78 3.68 -3.46
C GLU A 42 0.67 5.21 -3.41
N ARG A 43 1.80 5.92 -3.54
CA ARG A 43 1.82 7.39 -3.61
C ARG A 43 1.14 7.91 -4.86
N ALA A 44 1.32 7.24 -5.99
CA ALA A 44 0.65 7.59 -7.24
C ALA A 44 -0.88 7.41 -7.13
N LEU A 45 -1.35 6.34 -6.50
CA LEU A 45 -2.79 6.15 -6.23
C LEU A 45 -3.33 7.25 -5.29
N ALA A 46 -2.59 7.62 -4.25
CA ALA A 46 -2.99 8.72 -3.37
C ALA A 46 -3.09 10.04 -4.14
N ALA A 47 -2.15 10.31 -5.06
CA ALA A 47 -2.15 11.50 -5.93
C ALA A 47 -3.40 11.56 -6.83
N PHE A 48 -3.82 10.43 -7.39
CA PHE A 48 -5.08 10.35 -8.15
C PHE A 48 -6.28 10.86 -7.35
N PHE A 49 -6.44 10.40 -6.11
CA PHE A 49 -7.54 10.85 -5.25
C PHE A 49 -7.42 12.31 -4.83
N LEU A 50 -6.20 12.86 -4.82
CA LEU A 50 -5.93 14.27 -4.58
C LEU A 50 -6.05 15.14 -5.85
N ARG A 51 -6.49 14.57 -6.98
CA ARG A 51 -6.62 15.25 -8.28
C ARG A 51 -5.29 15.74 -8.85
N GLN A 52 -4.23 15.00 -8.60
CA GLN A 52 -2.91 15.20 -9.17
C GLN A 52 -2.66 14.17 -10.28
N ASP A 53 -1.63 14.41 -11.11
CA ASP A 53 -1.22 13.46 -12.14
C ASP A 53 -0.53 12.24 -11.49
N ALA A 54 -1.25 11.13 -11.43
CA ALA A 54 -0.77 9.89 -10.82
C ALA A 54 0.43 9.30 -11.58
N SER A 55 0.45 9.41 -12.92
CA SER A 55 1.54 8.86 -13.73
C SER A 55 2.82 9.66 -13.56
N ALA A 56 2.72 10.99 -13.47
CA ALA A 56 3.85 11.85 -13.18
C ALA A 56 4.42 11.58 -11.78
N VAL A 57 3.55 11.40 -10.77
CA VAL A 57 3.97 11.04 -9.41
C VAL A 57 4.64 9.68 -9.37
N LEU A 58 4.09 8.65 -10.06
CA LEU A 58 4.72 7.33 -10.14
C LEU A 58 6.13 7.44 -10.73
N PHE A 59 6.28 8.20 -11.82
CA PHE A 59 7.60 8.39 -12.45
C PHE A 59 8.58 9.09 -11.51
N GLN A 60 8.16 10.18 -10.85
CA GLN A 60 9.01 10.92 -9.92
C GLN A 60 9.48 10.07 -8.74
N GLU A 61 8.59 9.27 -8.18
CA GLU A 61 8.90 8.39 -7.04
C GLU A 61 9.75 7.19 -7.42
N TRP A 62 9.61 6.67 -8.66
CA TRP A 62 10.34 5.51 -9.12
C TRP A 62 11.67 5.85 -9.78
N LYS A 63 11.81 7.05 -10.37
CA LYS A 63 13.03 7.49 -11.05
C LYS A 63 14.31 7.36 -10.20
N PRO A 64 14.35 7.73 -8.90
CA PRO A 64 15.55 7.59 -8.08
C PRO A 64 16.06 6.15 -7.92
N CYS A 65 15.22 5.16 -8.23
CA CYS A 65 15.57 3.75 -8.17
C CYS A 65 16.23 3.22 -9.46
N GLN A 66 16.30 4.02 -10.53
CA GLN A 66 16.78 3.60 -11.84
C GLN A 66 18.24 3.12 -11.81
N ASP A 67 19.10 3.88 -11.10
CA ASP A 67 20.54 3.62 -11.04
C ASP A 67 20.93 2.81 -9.80
N GLN A 68 19.95 2.37 -9.01
CA GLN A 68 20.20 1.57 -7.80
C GLN A 68 20.32 0.08 -8.15
N LYS A 69 21.23 -0.60 -7.45
CA LYS A 69 21.31 -2.06 -7.52
C LYS A 69 20.15 -2.67 -6.74
N LEU A 70 19.10 -3.04 -7.43
CA LEU A 70 17.91 -3.66 -6.86
C LEU A 70 17.80 -5.13 -7.25
N GLU A 71 17.19 -5.92 -6.37
CA GLU A 71 16.78 -7.29 -6.68
C GLU A 71 15.44 -7.26 -7.42
N TYR A 72 15.46 -7.61 -8.72
CA TYR A 72 14.28 -7.73 -9.56
C TYR A 72 13.79 -9.18 -9.56
N SER A 73 12.48 -9.36 -9.59
CA SER A 73 11.89 -10.66 -9.85
C SER A 73 12.21 -11.14 -11.27
N HIS A 74 12.14 -12.44 -11.51
CA HIS A 74 12.51 -13.02 -12.81
C HIS A 74 11.76 -12.36 -13.96
N GLY A 75 12.51 -11.78 -14.91
CA GLY A 75 11.96 -11.09 -16.07
C GLY A 75 11.51 -9.64 -15.85
N ASP A 76 11.63 -9.10 -14.64
CA ASP A 76 11.35 -7.70 -14.36
C ASP A 76 12.57 -6.80 -14.60
N SER A 77 12.28 -5.53 -14.88
CA SER A 77 13.26 -4.45 -15.02
C SER A 77 12.61 -3.14 -14.57
N TRP A 78 13.44 -2.11 -14.35
CA TRP A 78 12.96 -0.78 -14.00
C TRP A 78 11.91 -0.26 -15.00
N ASP A 79 12.22 -0.32 -16.31
CA ASP A 79 11.34 0.16 -17.38
C ASP A 79 10.04 -0.65 -17.47
N ARG A 80 10.16 -1.99 -17.35
CA ARG A 80 9.00 -2.87 -17.42
C ARG A 80 8.04 -2.61 -16.29
N MET A 81 8.55 -2.46 -15.06
CA MET A 81 7.72 -2.15 -13.90
C MET A 81 7.05 -0.78 -14.03
N LEU A 82 7.78 0.25 -14.50
CA LEU A 82 7.20 1.56 -14.76
C LEU A 82 6.06 1.49 -15.78
N LYS A 83 6.30 0.84 -16.92
CA LYS A 83 5.29 0.69 -17.99
C LYS A 83 4.03 -0.03 -17.48
N GLN A 84 4.21 -1.13 -16.77
CA GLN A 84 3.09 -1.86 -16.17
C GLN A 84 2.34 -1.03 -15.15
N GLY A 85 3.06 -0.27 -14.30
CA GLY A 85 2.45 0.61 -13.32
C GLY A 85 1.60 1.70 -13.95
N ILE A 86 2.09 2.37 -15.00
CA ILE A 86 1.32 3.38 -15.73
C ILE A 86 0.04 2.74 -16.32
N GLN A 87 0.15 1.58 -16.97
CA GLN A 87 -1.01 0.87 -17.52
C GLN A 87 -2.05 0.49 -16.46
N LEU A 88 -1.58 0.07 -15.27
CA LEU A 88 -2.48 -0.24 -14.15
C LEU A 88 -3.17 1.02 -13.60
N LEU A 89 -2.45 2.13 -13.50
CA LEU A 89 -3.03 3.43 -13.09
C LEU A 89 -4.08 3.90 -14.09
N ASP A 90 -3.77 3.87 -15.38
CA ASP A 90 -4.71 4.28 -16.44
C ASP A 90 -5.99 3.45 -16.38
N ARG A 91 -5.86 2.13 -16.25
CA ARG A 91 -7.00 1.25 -16.09
C ARG A 91 -7.80 1.55 -14.83
N PHE A 92 -7.12 1.75 -13.70
CA PHE A 92 -7.78 2.11 -12.45
C PHE A 92 -8.55 3.44 -12.56
N CYS A 93 -7.93 4.45 -13.20
CA CYS A 93 -8.56 5.75 -13.45
C CYS A 93 -9.79 5.65 -14.36
N GLN A 94 -9.73 4.79 -15.38
CA GLN A 94 -10.86 4.57 -16.30
C GLN A 94 -12.03 3.84 -15.64
N GLU A 95 -11.75 2.85 -14.80
CA GLU A 95 -12.76 2.10 -14.07
C GLU A 95 -13.54 2.97 -13.07
N ASP A 96 -12.87 3.95 -12.46
CA ASP A 96 -13.41 4.97 -11.52
C ASP A 96 -14.44 4.41 -10.50
N ARG A 97 -14.15 3.22 -9.96
CA ARG A 97 -15.07 2.52 -9.06
C ARG A 97 -14.92 2.89 -7.59
N VAL A 98 -13.80 3.53 -7.24
CA VAL A 98 -13.47 3.83 -5.85
C VAL A 98 -13.76 5.30 -5.56
N ARG A 99 -14.61 5.56 -4.57
CA ARG A 99 -14.95 6.92 -4.12
C ARG A 99 -14.38 7.15 -2.74
N ILE A 100 -13.45 8.07 -2.61
CA ILE A 100 -12.93 8.51 -1.32
C ILE A 100 -13.50 9.89 -1.00
N ARG A 101 -14.29 9.99 0.06
CA ARG A 101 -14.75 11.28 0.58
C ARG A 101 -13.63 11.91 1.39
N GLN A 102 -13.39 13.22 1.21
CA GLN A 102 -12.34 13.98 1.91
C GLN A 102 -10.97 13.26 1.86
N PRO A 103 -10.33 13.12 0.67
CA PRO A 103 -9.13 12.30 0.51
C PRO A 103 -8.01 12.65 1.51
N ARG A 104 -7.82 13.96 1.82
CA ARG A 104 -6.81 14.40 2.78
C ARG A 104 -6.94 13.79 4.20
N ARG A 105 -8.15 13.31 4.56
CA ARG A 105 -8.42 12.69 5.87
C ARG A 105 -8.51 11.18 5.80
N ASN A 106 -8.85 10.65 4.63
CA ASN A 106 -9.16 9.24 4.43
C ASN A 106 -8.10 8.49 3.62
N LEU A 107 -6.94 9.11 3.40
CA LEU A 107 -5.74 8.48 2.85
C LEU A 107 -4.65 8.45 3.92
N GLN A 108 -3.88 7.35 3.96
CA GLN A 108 -2.74 7.16 4.85
C GLN A 108 -3.08 7.41 6.33
N ILE A 109 -4.15 6.77 6.82
CA ILE A 109 -4.66 6.97 8.17
C ILE A 109 -3.80 6.18 9.15
N LYS A 110 -3.16 6.89 10.09
CA LYS A 110 -2.48 6.26 11.22
C LYS A 110 -3.50 5.92 12.30
N PHE A 111 -3.60 4.65 12.62
CA PHE A 111 -4.41 4.15 13.73
C PHE A 111 -3.51 3.77 14.90
N VAL A 112 -3.83 4.26 16.09
CA VAL A 112 -3.11 3.94 17.31
C VAL A 112 -4.11 3.43 18.35
N ARG A 113 -3.82 2.30 18.96
CA ARG A 113 -4.61 1.71 20.02
C ARG A 113 -3.74 1.36 21.22
N PRO A 114 -4.06 1.84 22.43
CA PRO A 114 -3.37 1.39 23.63
C PRO A 114 -3.65 -0.11 23.87
N LEU A 115 -2.61 -0.82 24.23
CA LEU A 115 -2.64 -2.20 24.70
C LEU A 115 -2.47 -2.20 26.23
N SER A 116 -2.19 -3.34 26.84
CA SER A 116 -1.92 -3.43 28.28
C SER A 116 -0.60 -2.74 28.66
N GLY A 117 -0.57 -2.07 29.79
CA GLY A 117 0.60 -1.35 30.28
C GLY A 117 0.97 -0.13 29.42
N GLN A 118 2.26 0.06 29.14
CA GLN A 118 2.78 1.15 28.29
C GLN A 118 2.94 0.74 26.82
N ASN A 119 2.18 -0.26 26.37
CA ASN A 119 2.28 -0.78 25.02
C ASN A 119 1.20 -0.18 24.12
N GLU A 120 1.55 0.07 22.87
CA GLU A 120 0.65 0.61 21.84
C GLU A 120 0.69 -0.26 20.58
N PHE A 121 -0.46 -0.46 19.98
CA PHE A 121 -0.59 -1.02 18.64
C PHE A 121 -0.72 0.11 17.62
N VAL A 122 0.09 0.07 16.57
CA VAL A 122 0.03 1.03 15.47
C VAL A 122 -0.23 0.30 14.16
N ALA A 123 -1.22 0.78 13.42
CA ALA A 123 -1.52 0.34 12.06
C ALA A 123 -1.65 1.55 11.14
N TYR A 124 -1.38 1.33 9.85
CA TYR A 124 -1.63 2.30 8.80
C TYR A 124 -2.67 1.73 7.85
N ILE A 125 -3.69 2.51 7.56
CA ILE A 125 -4.74 2.19 6.59
C ILE A 125 -4.48 3.07 5.38
N ASP A 126 -4.27 2.47 4.21
CA ASP A 126 -3.88 3.19 3.00
C ASP A 126 -5.02 4.11 2.52
N ALA A 127 -6.25 3.60 2.53
CA ALA A 127 -7.42 4.39 2.18
C ALA A 127 -8.70 3.84 2.81
N THR A 128 -9.66 4.74 3.08
CA THR A 128 -11.04 4.38 3.38
C THR A 128 -11.97 5.02 2.36
N GLY A 129 -12.85 4.23 1.76
CA GLY A 129 -13.73 4.70 0.69
C GLY A 129 -14.90 3.76 0.44
N ARG A 130 -15.71 4.09 -0.56
CA ARG A 130 -16.82 3.27 -1.05
C ARG A 130 -16.46 2.71 -2.41
N LEU A 131 -16.84 1.45 -2.66
CA LEU A 131 -16.83 0.84 -3.99
C LEU A 131 -18.18 1.12 -4.66
N ASP A 132 -18.12 1.69 -5.86
CA ASP A 132 -19.29 1.93 -6.69
C ASP A 132 -19.56 0.65 -7.52
N ASP A 133 -20.47 -0.19 -7.04
CA ASP A 133 -20.76 -1.52 -7.62
C ASP A 133 -21.74 -1.38 -8.80
N ARG A 134 -21.40 -0.59 -9.83
CA ARG A 134 -22.22 -0.42 -11.03
C ARG A 134 -22.46 -1.71 -11.84
N ALA A 135 -21.73 -2.78 -11.56
CA ALA A 135 -21.86 -4.06 -12.27
C ALA A 135 -22.91 -5.00 -11.68
N ARG A 136 -23.61 -4.62 -10.60
CA ARG A 136 -24.66 -5.43 -9.95
C ARG A 136 -26.00 -4.73 -9.83
N SER A 137 -26.34 -3.82 -10.71
CA SER A 137 -27.71 -3.32 -10.79
C SER A 137 -28.62 -4.29 -11.55
N LEU A 138 -28.95 -5.41 -10.91
CA LEU A 138 -30.30 -5.97 -11.01
C LEU A 138 -31.22 -5.07 -10.18
N PRO A 139 -32.41 -4.74 -10.64
CA PRO A 139 -33.31 -3.82 -9.95
C PRO A 139 -33.74 -4.41 -8.61
N GLY A 140 -33.39 -3.77 -7.50
CA GLY A 140 -33.88 -4.09 -6.16
C GLY A 140 -32.84 -4.50 -5.15
N GLY A 141 -32.03 -3.55 -4.66
CA GLY A 141 -31.18 -3.81 -3.48
C GLY A 141 -30.03 -2.84 -3.34
N ALA A 142 -30.25 -1.76 -2.62
CA ALA A 142 -29.15 -0.91 -2.14
C ALA A 142 -28.43 -1.65 -0.99
N ALA A 143 -27.36 -2.35 -1.29
CA ALA A 143 -26.46 -2.88 -0.27
C ALA A 143 -25.34 -1.87 -0.01
N ASP A 144 -25.42 -1.19 1.13
CA ASP A 144 -24.34 -0.33 1.64
C ASP A 144 -23.21 -1.23 2.18
N VAL A 145 -22.23 -1.53 1.35
CA VAL A 145 -21.05 -2.31 1.76
C VAL A 145 -19.89 -1.34 1.96
N SER A 146 -19.72 -0.86 3.18
CA SER A 146 -18.50 -0.20 3.60
C SER A 146 -17.38 -1.24 3.72
N ARG A 147 -16.57 -1.38 2.68
CA ARG A 147 -15.38 -2.22 2.70
C ARG A 147 -14.16 -1.37 3.06
N VAL A 148 -13.54 -1.72 4.17
CA VAL A 148 -12.21 -1.20 4.54
C VAL A 148 -11.19 -1.93 3.67
N VAL A 149 -10.51 -1.21 2.80
CA VAL A 149 -9.36 -1.74 2.06
C VAL A 149 -8.14 -1.51 2.95
N ALA A 150 -7.74 -2.54 3.69
CA ALA A 150 -6.53 -2.51 4.49
C ALA A 150 -5.36 -3.03 3.64
N GLY A 151 -4.45 -2.15 3.26
CA GLY A 151 -3.14 -2.52 2.74
C GLY A 151 -2.18 -2.73 3.90
N THR A 152 -1.48 -3.85 3.95
CA THR A 152 -0.46 -4.12 4.95
C THR A 152 0.90 -3.73 4.41
N ARG A 153 1.53 -2.73 5.01
CA ARG A 153 2.94 -2.43 4.74
C ARG A 153 3.83 -3.49 5.40
N SER A 154 4.65 -4.12 4.60
CA SER A 154 5.77 -4.97 5.03
C SER A 154 6.96 -4.14 5.45
#